data_92afa9f0d6f275a08a514940ac9bc78e
#
_entry.id   92afa9f0d6f275a08a514940ac9bc78e
#
_cell.length_a   1.000
_cell.length_b   1.000
_cell.length_c   1.000
_cell.angle_alpha   90.00
_cell.angle_beta   90.00
_cell.angle_gamma   90.00
#
_symmetry.space_group_name_H-M   'P 1'
#
loop_
_entity.id
_entity.type
_entity.pdbx_description
1 polymer ?
#
loop_
_entity_poly.entity_id
_entity_poly.type
_entity_poly.pdbx_seq_one_letter_code
_entity_poly.pdbx_strand_id
1 'polypeptide(L)'
;MKKITLSVILWALMSSLAFFAKAEFNHVVVESAATPLQPIMIQGPMPIEAEYFAGLLDNVQTEKSGNATFYKGTLNGYPVVVVKTGKGLENTAVGIIKYRPLIIINQGTSGGHDPKLQVGDIVLGARSVNIGNFKTPKLAKAQGSNPLTWTPMDLMASEGSAGEGDSASDANKIRYYAGDETLISVAVSIRDTYTRGKIVKGTIGSANFWNNELDRIAWLHEEMGTSVEEMETAAAAQVAYAYKTPMLGIRVLSNNITNHGEYDPSTAKACQSFVKGVVEAYINQLNATLKPL
;
A
#
# COMPACT_ATOMS: atom_id res chain seq x y z
N MET A 1 82.64 6.64 -4.04
CA MET A 1 83.27 7.99 -4.10
C MET A 1 82.38 8.87 -4.94
N LYS A 2 81.77 9.83 -4.33
CA LYS A 2 81.45 11.22 -4.62
C LYS A 2 80.23 11.62 -3.81
N LYS A 3 80.48 12.35 -2.73
CA LYS A 3 79.58 13.13 -1.98
C LYS A 3 79.09 14.28 -2.90
N ILE A 4 77.78 14.42 -3.14
CA ILE A 4 77.20 15.61 -3.73
C ILE A 4 76.22 16.14 -2.72
N THR A 5 76.56 17.25 -2.25
CA THR A 5 76.10 18.18 -1.26
C THR A 5 74.58 18.48 -1.24
N LEU A 6 74.10 18.34 -0.07
CA LEU A 6 72.76 18.63 0.41
C LEU A 6 72.61 20.13 0.72
N SER A 7 72.89 21.02 -0.22
CA SER A 7 72.88 22.47 0.05
C SER A 7 72.12 23.35 -0.95
N VAL A 8 71.39 22.79 -1.88
CA VAL A 8 70.65 23.56 -2.90
C VAL A 8 69.09 23.44 -2.75
N ILE A 9 68.59 22.60 -1.84
CA ILE A 9 67.16 22.42 -1.66
C ILE A 9 66.56 23.32 -0.55
N LEU A 10 67.35 24.03 0.19
CA LEU A 10 66.86 24.85 1.30
C LEU A 10 66.58 26.33 0.99
N TRP A 11 66.79 26.81 -0.27
CA TRP A 11 66.59 28.20 -0.68
C TRP A 11 65.34 28.42 -1.58
N ALA A 12 64.66 27.37 -2.00
CA ALA A 12 63.43 27.43 -2.78
C ALA A 12 62.14 27.38 -1.94
N LEU A 13 62.28 27.25 -0.61
CA LEU A 13 61.11 27.10 0.28
C LEU A 13 60.84 28.35 1.16
N MET A 14 61.58 29.45 0.95
CA MET A 14 61.36 30.68 1.72
C MET A 14 60.84 31.89 0.90
N SER A 15 60.44 31.73 -0.33
CA SER A 15 59.90 32.84 -1.14
C SER A 15 58.44 32.66 -1.59
N SER A 16 57.69 31.72 -1.00
CA SER A 16 56.27 31.53 -1.29
C SER A 16 55.30 31.88 -0.14
N LEU A 17 55.77 32.64 0.86
CA LEU A 17 54.97 33.00 2.03
C LEU A 17 54.62 34.52 2.05
N ALA A 18 54.06 35.03 0.98
CA ALA A 18 53.47 36.37 0.99
C ALA A 18 52.48 36.62 -0.13
N PHE A 19 51.48 35.75 -0.29
CA PHE A 19 50.25 36.08 -1.02
C PHE A 19 49.09 35.25 -0.42
N PHE A 20 48.79 35.48 0.86
CA PHE A 20 47.44 35.19 1.35
C PHE A 20 46.57 36.35 0.99
N ALA A 21 46.03 36.31 -0.24
CA ALA A 21 44.86 37.10 -0.59
C ALA A 21 43.74 36.70 0.37
N LYS A 22 43.13 37.70 1.03
CA LYS A 22 41.89 37.55 1.76
C LYS A 22 40.85 36.94 0.83
N ALA A 23 40.68 35.64 0.85
CA ALA A 23 39.50 35.02 0.33
C ALA A 23 38.37 35.39 1.30
N GLU A 24 37.53 36.33 0.90
CA GLU A 24 36.24 36.54 1.53
C GLU A 24 35.48 35.22 1.35
N PHE A 25 35.32 34.47 2.42
CA PHE A 25 34.39 33.33 2.47
C PHE A 25 32.99 33.95 2.35
N ASN A 26 32.51 34.09 1.13
CA ASN A 26 31.08 34.19 0.91
C ASN A 26 30.49 32.93 1.50
N HIS A 27 29.87 33.05 2.67
CA HIS A 27 28.97 32.04 3.18
C HIS A 27 27.85 31.89 2.14
N VAL A 28 28.02 30.96 1.21
CA VAL A 28 26.90 30.41 0.45
C VAL A 28 26.05 29.73 1.50
N VAL A 29 25.01 30.40 1.96
CA VAL A 29 23.91 29.79 2.68
C VAL A 29 23.32 28.80 1.68
N VAL A 30 23.77 27.55 1.73
CA VAL A 30 23.07 26.45 1.07
C VAL A 30 21.75 26.37 1.82
N GLU A 31 20.74 27.02 1.29
CA GLU A 31 19.38 26.81 1.72
C GLU A 31 19.15 25.30 1.62
N SER A 32 19.08 24.65 2.76
CA SER A 32 18.78 23.23 2.83
C SER A 32 17.42 23.04 2.15
N ALA A 33 17.45 22.58 0.90
CA ALA A 33 16.21 22.24 0.22
C ALA A 33 15.46 21.27 1.11
N ALA A 34 14.34 21.70 1.66
CA ALA A 34 13.50 20.87 2.52
C ALA A 34 13.23 19.56 1.78
N THR A 35 13.52 18.43 2.43
CA THR A 35 13.27 17.13 1.83
C THR A 35 11.80 17.07 1.41
N PRO A 36 11.50 16.75 0.15
CA PRO A 36 10.12 16.72 -0.33
C PRO A 36 9.29 15.77 0.55
N LEU A 37 8.10 16.22 0.95
CA LEU A 37 7.18 15.40 1.72
C LEU A 37 6.84 14.11 0.95
N GLN A 38 6.88 12.97 1.63
CA GLN A 38 6.41 11.72 1.04
C GLN A 38 4.89 11.82 0.84
N PRO A 39 4.37 11.48 -0.36
CA PRO A 39 2.95 11.61 -0.63
C PRO A 39 2.13 10.54 0.10
N ILE A 40 0.87 10.85 0.39
CA ILE A 40 -0.15 9.86 0.71
C ILE A 40 -0.55 9.19 -0.60
N MET A 41 -0.58 7.86 -0.64
CA MET A 41 -0.98 7.10 -1.83
C MET A 41 -2.37 6.50 -1.65
N ILE A 42 -3.23 6.76 -2.64
CA ILE A 42 -4.54 6.13 -2.78
C ILE A 42 -4.51 5.24 -4.01
N GLN A 43 -4.79 3.97 -3.85
CA GLN A 43 -4.87 3.02 -4.96
C GLN A 43 -6.32 2.62 -5.22
N GLY A 44 -6.72 2.63 -6.49
CA GLY A 44 -7.97 2.05 -6.97
C GLY A 44 -7.73 1.40 -8.32
N PRO A 45 -8.18 0.15 -8.56
CA PRO A 45 -7.83 -0.58 -9.77
C PRO A 45 -8.51 -0.06 -11.03
N MET A 46 -9.74 0.43 -10.94
CA MET A 46 -10.56 0.82 -12.07
C MET A 46 -10.83 2.33 -12.12
N PRO A 47 -11.22 2.89 -13.29
CA PRO A 47 -11.62 4.29 -13.38
C PRO A 47 -12.68 4.68 -12.35
N ILE A 48 -13.72 3.85 -12.19
CA ILE A 48 -14.82 4.08 -11.25
C ILE A 48 -14.35 4.10 -9.78
N GLU A 49 -13.18 3.54 -9.48
CA GLU A 49 -12.61 3.42 -8.14
C GLU A 49 -11.47 4.42 -7.87
N ALA A 50 -11.00 5.15 -8.86
CA ALA A 50 -9.86 6.07 -8.71
C ALA A 50 -10.17 7.50 -9.18
N GLU A 51 -10.89 7.66 -10.29
CA GLU A 51 -10.94 8.95 -10.99
C GLU A 51 -11.82 9.98 -10.28
N TYR A 52 -12.83 9.54 -9.50
CA TYR A 52 -13.60 10.48 -8.69
C TYR A 52 -12.71 11.13 -7.61
N PHE A 53 -11.92 10.34 -6.88
CA PHE A 53 -11.01 10.88 -5.88
C PHE A 53 -9.94 11.77 -6.53
N ALA A 54 -9.37 11.33 -7.64
CA ALA A 54 -8.37 12.11 -8.38
C ALA A 54 -8.90 13.50 -8.78
N GLY A 55 -10.18 13.59 -9.16
CA GLY A 55 -10.85 14.85 -9.48
C GLY A 55 -11.11 15.77 -8.28
N LEU A 56 -10.87 15.32 -7.05
CA LEU A 56 -11.00 16.11 -5.83
C LEU A 56 -9.67 16.73 -5.35
N LEU A 57 -8.56 16.40 -6.01
CA LEU A 57 -7.26 16.97 -5.70
C LEU A 57 -7.07 18.35 -6.35
N ASP A 58 -6.32 19.21 -5.68
CA ASP A 58 -5.86 20.47 -6.24
C ASP A 58 -4.60 20.26 -7.08
N ASN A 59 -4.43 21.07 -8.14
CA ASN A 59 -3.23 21.12 -9.00
C ASN A 59 -2.84 19.77 -9.62
N VAL A 60 -3.82 19.02 -10.10
CA VAL A 60 -3.63 17.66 -10.61
C VAL A 60 -2.73 17.60 -11.83
N GLN A 61 -1.70 16.78 -11.75
CA GLN A 61 -0.86 16.38 -12.87
C GLN A 61 -1.03 14.88 -13.11
N THR A 62 -1.20 14.50 -14.38
CA THR A 62 -1.40 13.10 -14.77
C THR A 62 -0.13 12.54 -15.39
N GLU A 63 0.28 11.38 -14.94
CA GLU A 63 1.42 10.62 -15.47
C GLU A 63 0.98 9.19 -15.78
N LYS A 64 1.43 8.65 -16.90
CA LYS A 64 1.24 7.23 -17.25
C LYS A 64 2.57 6.48 -17.11
N SER A 65 2.51 5.28 -16.55
CA SER A 65 3.66 4.39 -16.45
C SER A 65 3.17 2.94 -16.56
N GLY A 66 3.52 2.28 -17.66
CA GLY A 66 2.93 0.99 -18.01
C GLY A 66 1.41 1.12 -18.14
N ASN A 67 0.67 0.22 -17.51
CA ASN A 67 -0.80 0.23 -17.46
C ASN A 67 -1.36 1.17 -16.38
N ALA A 68 -0.52 1.67 -15.47
CA ALA A 68 -0.97 2.53 -14.39
C ALA A 68 -1.07 4.00 -14.81
N THR A 69 -2.05 4.70 -14.23
CA THR A 69 -2.18 6.16 -14.32
C THR A 69 -2.05 6.75 -12.93
N PHE A 70 -1.16 7.73 -12.79
CA PHE A 70 -0.87 8.45 -11.55
C PHE A 70 -1.43 9.85 -11.66
N TYR A 71 -2.32 10.21 -10.75
CA TYR A 71 -2.86 11.55 -10.59
C TYR A 71 -2.18 12.17 -9.35
N LYS A 72 -1.27 13.10 -9.58
CA LYS A 72 -0.48 13.77 -8.54
C LYS A 72 -1.07 15.14 -8.27
N GLY A 73 -1.37 15.44 -7.03
CA GLY A 73 -1.93 16.73 -6.63
C GLY A 73 -1.78 16.95 -5.14
N THR A 74 -2.60 17.83 -4.59
CA THR A 74 -2.65 18.08 -3.15
C THR A 74 -4.06 17.96 -2.62
N LEU A 75 -4.20 17.58 -1.36
CA LEU A 75 -5.44 17.64 -0.60
C LEU A 75 -5.14 18.37 0.71
N ASN A 76 -5.85 19.46 0.98
CA ASN A 76 -5.56 20.36 2.11
C ASN A 76 -4.08 20.77 2.19
N GLY A 77 -3.45 20.99 1.02
CA GLY A 77 -2.04 21.38 0.89
C GLY A 77 -1.02 20.24 1.03
N TYR A 78 -1.44 19.02 1.39
CA TYR A 78 -0.56 17.86 1.53
C TYR A 78 -0.45 17.08 0.21
N PRO A 79 0.75 16.60 -0.20
CA PRO A 79 0.91 15.86 -1.45
C PRO A 79 0.18 14.51 -1.40
N VAL A 80 -0.64 14.26 -2.41
CA VAL A 80 -1.40 13.02 -2.59
C VAL A 80 -1.19 12.49 -4.00
N VAL A 81 -1.04 11.17 -4.12
CA VAL A 81 -0.99 10.46 -5.40
C VAL A 81 -2.12 9.45 -5.45
N VAL A 82 -3.06 9.65 -6.36
CA VAL A 82 -4.06 8.63 -6.68
C VAL A 82 -3.54 7.78 -7.81
N VAL A 83 -3.59 6.48 -7.66
CA VAL A 83 -3.09 5.52 -8.67
C VAL A 83 -4.23 4.66 -9.17
N LYS A 84 -4.52 4.78 -10.46
CA LYS A 84 -5.33 3.79 -11.18
C LYS A 84 -4.41 2.67 -11.62
N THR A 85 -4.40 1.57 -10.87
CA THR A 85 -3.41 0.49 -11.04
C THR A 85 -3.71 -0.45 -12.20
N GLY A 86 -4.98 -0.61 -12.56
CA GLY A 86 -5.47 -1.79 -13.26
C GLY A 86 -5.77 -2.91 -12.27
N LYS A 87 -6.64 -3.84 -12.67
CA LYS A 87 -7.02 -4.99 -11.82
C LYS A 87 -5.86 -5.96 -11.64
N GLY A 88 -5.83 -6.61 -10.49
CA GLY A 88 -4.96 -7.75 -10.21
C GLY A 88 -3.81 -7.44 -9.27
N LEU A 89 -3.32 -8.52 -8.66
CA LEU A 89 -2.31 -8.50 -7.62
C LEU A 89 -1.02 -7.79 -8.07
N GLU A 90 -0.53 -8.10 -9.27
CA GLU A 90 0.75 -7.64 -9.79
C GLU A 90 0.74 -6.15 -10.12
N ASN A 91 -0.36 -5.66 -10.68
CA ASN A 91 -0.50 -4.25 -11.05
C ASN A 91 -0.43 -3.32 -9.83
N THR A 92 -0.89 -3.79 -8.68
CA THR A 92 -0.99 -3.00 -7.45
C THR A 92 0.38 -2.64 -6.87
N ALA A 93 1.39 -3.50 -7.04
CA ALA A 93 2.73 -3.28 -6.49
C ALA A 93 3.47 -2.09 -7.11
N VAL A 94 3.20 -1.78 -8.39
CA VAL A 94 3.99 -0.82 -9.20
C VAL A 94 4.04 0.58 -8.59
N GLY A 95 2.90 1.10 -8.13
CA GLY A 95 2.82 2.46 -7.57
C GLY A 95 3.60 2.62 -6.28
N ILE A 96 3.57 1.60 -5.41
CA ILE A 96 4.24 1.63 -4.10
C ILE A 96 5.75 1.75 -4.27
N ILE A 97 6.32 0.94 -5.14
CA ILE A 97 7.77 0.90 -5.40
C ILE A 97 8.24 2.25 -5.97
N LYS A 98 7.48 2.83 -6.87
CA LYS A 98 7.84 4.09 -7.56
C LYS A 98 7.91 5.29 -6.63
N TYR A 99 6.92 5.45 -5.75
CA TYR A 99 6.76 6.69 -4.99
C TYR A 99 7.18 6.61 -3.52
N ARG A 100 7.37 5.41 -2.96
CA ARG A 100 7.67 5.19 -1.54
C ARG A 100 6.81 6.10 -0.64
N PRO A 101 5.49 5.93 -0.67
CA PRO A 101 4.58 6.86 -0.02
C PRO A 101 4.71 6.81 1.51
N LEU A 102 4.24 7.89 2.18
CA LEU A 102 4.15 7.93 3.63
C LEU A 102 3.19 6.88 4.18
N ILE A 103 2.02 6.77 3.56
CA ILE A 103 0.99 5.76 3.84
C ILE A 103 0.33 5.32 2.54
N ILE A 104 -0.34 4.18 2.58
CA ILE A 104 -1.13 3.63 1.47
C ILE A 104 -2.55 3.36 1.95
N ILE A 105 -3.54 3.87 1.20
CA ILE A 105 -4.93 3.40 1.27
C ILE A 105 -5.24 2.69 -0.04
N ASN A 106 -5.43 1.37 0.03
CA ASN A 106 -5.90 0.57 -1.10
C ASN A 106 -7.41 0.43 -0.99
N GLN A 107 -8.15 1.03 -1.92
CA GLN A 107 -9.59 1.15 -1.82
C GLN A 107 -10.29 0.72 -3.10
N GLY A 108 -11.57 0.37 -2.98
CA GLY A 108 -12.39 -0.01 -4.11
C GLY A 108 -13.63 -0.81 -3.71
N THR A 109 -14.24 -1.42 -4.72
CA THR A 109 -15.38 -2.32 -4.55
C THR A 109 -14.94 -3.75 -4.21
N SER A 110 -15.86 -4.54 -3.70
CA SER A 110 -15.64 -5.96 -3.36
C SER A 110 -16.93 -6.78 -3.41
N GLY A 111 -16.78 -8.09 -3.57
CA GLY A 111 -17.84 -9.07 -3.35
C GLY A 111 -17.91 -9.49 -1.88
N GLY A 112 -19.12 -9.66 -1.33
CA GLY A 112 -19.31 -10.08 0.05
C GLY A 112 -19.08 -11.58 0.24
N HIS A 113 -18.38 -11.96 1.32
CA HIS A 113 -18.26 -13.33 1.82
C HIS A 113 -19.07 -13.55 3.11
N ASP A 114 -19.12 -12.52 3.98
CA ASP A 114 -19.93 -12.54 5.19
C ASP A 114 -21.40 -12.27 4.85
N PRO A 115 -22.34 -13.22 5.08
CA PRO A 115 -23.75 -13.05 4.77
C PRO A 115 -24.44 -11.97 5.62
N LYS A 116 -23.79 -11.48 6.68
CA LYS A 116 -24.33 -10.40 7.54
C LYS A 116 -24.04 -9.00 7.00
N LEU A 117 -23.18 -8.88 5.98
CA LEU A 117 -22.84 -7.61 5.36
C LEU A 117 -23.74 -7.34 4.16
N GLN A 118 -24.15 -6.08 4.02
CA GLN A 118 -25.03 -5.62 2.96
C GLN A 118 -24.27 -4.81 1.90
N VAL A 119 -24.83 -4.72 0.71
CA VAL A 119 -24.32 -3.81 -0.34
C VAL A 119 -24.31 -2.38 0.22
N GLY A 120 -23.17 -1.72 0.08
CA GLY A 120 -22.90 -0.41 0.66
C GLY A 120 -22.17 -0.43 2.01
N ASP A 121 -22.10 -1.56 2.71
CA ASP A 121 -21.24 -1.67 3.90
C ASP A 121 -19.76 -1.52 3.52
N ILE A 122 -18.95 -0.94 4.41
CA ILE A 122 -17.49 -0.82 4.25
C ILE A 122 -16.79 -1.77 5.21
N VAL A 123 -15.82 -2.52 4.68
CA VAL A 123 -14.87 -3.31 5.46
C VAL A 123 -13.54 -2.58 5.52
N LEU A 124 -13.12 -2.21 6.73
CA LEU A 124 -11.76 -1.80 7.04
C LEU A 124 -10.91 -3.05 7.24
N GLY A 125 -9.90 -3.23 6.42
CA GLY A 125 -9.02 -4.39 6.43
C GLY A 125 -8.16 -4.43 7.70
N ALA A 126 -8.72 -4.93 8.81
CA ALA A 126 -7.91 -5.23 10.00
C ALA A 126 -6.78 -6.20 9.65
N ARG A 127 -7.00 -7.03 8.65
CA ARG A 127 -5.99 -7.85 7.98
C ARG A 127 -6.41 -8.16 6.55
N SER A 128 -5.44 -8.52 5.73
CA SER A 128 -5.66 -9.02 4.37
C SER A 128 -4.95 -10.35 4.15
N VAL A 129 -5.45 -11.15 3.21
CA VAL A 129 -4.93 -12.48 2.90
C VAL A 129 -5.05 -12.76 1.41
N ASN A 130 -4.01 -13.39 0.83
CA ASN A 130 -4.09 -13.89 -0.53
C ASN A 130 -4.84 -15.22 -0.54
N ILE A 131 -6.08 -15.21 -1.02
CA ILE A 131 -6.95 -16.39 -1.11
C ILE A 131 -6.70 -17.23 -2.39
N GLY A 132 -5.61 -16.96 -3.10
CA GLY A 132 -5.10 -17.77 -4.20
C GLY A 132 -3.91 -18.67 -3.81
N ASN A 133 -3.39 -18.56 -2.58
CA ASN A 133 -2.23 -19.31 -2.13
C ASN A 133 -2.64 -20.64 -1.47
N PHE A 134 -2.58 -21.73 -2.23
CA PHE A 134 -2.99 -23.05 -1.76
C PHE A 134 -2.03 -24.15 -2.17
N LYS A 135 -1.97 -25.20 -1.34
CA LYS A 135 -1.42 -26.51 -1.68
C LYS A 135 -2.58 -27.44 -2.04
N THR A 136 -2.52 -28.05 -3.21
CA THR A 136 -3.50 -29.06 -3.63
C THR A 136 -3.10 -30.44 -3.14
N PRO A 137 -4.04 -31.33 -2.83
CA PRO A 137 -3.74 -32.72 -2.54
C PRO A 137 -3.17 -33.43 -3.77
N LYS A 138 -2.29 -34.42 -3.54
CA LYS A 138 -1.82 -35.29 -4.62
C LYS A 138 -2.92 -36.29 -4.98
N LEU A 139 -3.47 -36.13 -6.18
CA LEU A 139 -4.48 -37.02 -6.73
C LEU A 139 -3.97 -37.70 -8.00
N ALA A 140 -4.49 -38.89 -8.31
CA ALA A 140 -4.21 -39.55 -9.57
C ALA A 140 -4.95 -38.85 -10.73
N LYS A 141 -4.47 -39.09 -11.95
CA LYS A 141 -5.14 -38.57 -13.16
C LYS A 141 -6.61 -39.02 -13.17
N ALA A 142 -7.48 -38.12 -13.57
CA ALA A 142 -8.93 -38.29 -13.67
C ALA A 142 -9.70 -38.46 -12.33
N GLN A 143 -9.07 -38.18 -11.19
CA GLN A 143 -9.77 -38.13 -9.91
C GLN A 143 -10.46 -36.77 -9.65
N GLY A 144 -10.34 -35.82 -10.57
CA GLY A 144 -10.93 -34.50 -10.44
C GLY A 144 -10.18 -33.56 -9.51
N SER A 145 -10.79 -32.40 -9.24
CA SER A 145 -10.29 -31.40 -8.32
C SER A 145 -11.43 -30.89 -7.46
N ASN A 146 -11.17 -30.75 -6.16
CA ASN A 146 -12.12 -30.19 -5.21
C ASN A 146 -11.43 -29.04 -4.43
N PRO A 147 -11.71 -27.77 -4.76
CA PRO A 147 -11.09 -26.62 -4.09
C PRO A 147 -11.35 -26.54 -2.58
N LEU A 148 -12.40 -27.18 -2.08
CA LEU A 148 -12.70 -27.22 -0.64
C LEU A 148 -11.73 -28.12 0.15
N THR A 149 -10.92 -28.93 -0.54
CA THR A 149 -9.88 -29.78 0.08
C THR A 149 -8.48 -29.18 0.00
N TRP A 150 -8.34 -28.01 -0.57
CA TRP A 150 -7.04 -27.35 -0.70
C TRP A 150 -6.61 -26.72 0.62
N THR A 151 -5.34 -26.84 0.94
CA THR A 151 -4.79 -26.32 2.19
C THR A 151 -4.19 -24.93 1.96
N PRO A 152 -4.58 -23.91 2.74
CA PRO A 152 -3.94 -22.60 2.67
C PRO A 152 -2.43 -22.67 2.87
N MET A 153 -1.68 -21.93 2.05
CA MET A 153 -0.22 -21.90 2.09
C MET A 153 0.26 -20.54 2.57
N ASP A 154 1.10 -20.55 3.61
CA ASP A 154 1.76 -19.34 4.09
C ASP A 154 2.94 -19.00 3.20
N LEU A 155 3.18 -17.73 2.98
CA LEU A 155 4.32 -17.25 2.22
C LEU A 155 5.47 -16.89 3.16
N MET A 156 6.68 -17.08 2.68
CA MET A 156 7.89 -16.63 3.38
C MET A 156 7.94 -15.10 3.32
N ALA A 157 7.96 -14.44 4.48
CA ALA A 157 8.06 -12.98 4.59
C ALA A 157 9.50 -12.52 4.75
N SER A 158 10.39 -13.39 5.22
CA SER A 158 11.84 -13.19 5.26
C SER A 158 12.54 -14.49 4.96
N GLU A 159 13.78 -14.39 4.50
CA GLU A 159 14.59 -15.58 4.21
C GLU A 159 14.79 -16.42 5.45
N GLY A 160 14.65 -17.74 5.29
CA GLY A 160 15.14 -18.73 6.21
C GLY A 160 16.59 -19.10 5.94
N SER A 161 17.09 -20.14 6.57
CA SER A 161 18.43 -20.66 6.35
C SER A 161 18.68 -21.01 4.88
N ALA A 162 19.86 -20.70 4.38
CA ALA A 162 20.22 -20.93 3.00
C ALA A 162 20.03 -22.41 2.60
N GLY A 163 19.36 -22.63 1.48
CA GLY A 163 19.11 -23.96 0.90
C GLY A 163 17.83 -24.66 1.35
N GLU A 164 17.17 -24.19 2.41
CA GLU A 164 15.93 -24.81 2.91
C GLU A 164 14.67 -24.03 2.57
N GLY A 165 14.82 -22.76 2.17
CA GLY A 165 13.72 -21.89 1.77
C GLY A 165 12.66 -21.75 2.87
N ASP A 166 11.39 -21.94 2.53
CA ASP A 166 10.27 -21.83 3.47
C ASP A 166 10.13 -23.04 4.40
N SER A 167 10.91 -24.10 4.21
CA SER A 167 10.98 -25.27 5.09
C SER A 167 11.94 -25.06 6.28
N ALA A 168 12.81 -24.04 6.21
CA ALA A 168 13.71 -23.71 7.31
C ALA A 168 12.93 -23.38 8.60
N SER A 169 13.45 -23.81 9.73
CA SER A 169 12.82 -23.58 11.05
C SER A 169 12.79 -22.10 11.45
N ASP A 170 13.72 -21.31 10.91
CA ASP A 170 13.87 -19.88 11.14
C ASP A 170 13.18 -18.99 10.06
N ALA A 171 12.50 -19.62 9.08
CA ALA A 171 11.73 -18.89 8.08
C ALA A 171 10.52 -18.20 8.73
N ASN A 172 10.40 -16.91 8.53
CA ASN A 172 9.20 -16.17 8.92
C ASN A 172 8.12 -16.35 7.86
N LYS A 173 6.99 -16.96 8.25
CA LYS A 173 5.87 -17.27 7.37
C LYS A 173 4.67 -16.41 7.73
N ILE A 174 4.08 -15.78 6.73
CA ILE A 174 2.93 -14.91 6.89
C ILE A 174 1.80 -15.38 5.98
N ARG A 175 0.61 -15.47 6.56
CA ARG A 175 -0.65 -15.64 5.84
C ARG A 175 -1.43 -14.35 5.77
N TYR A 176 -1.46 -13.61 6.87
CA TYR A 176 -2.26 -12.39 7.02
C TYR A 176 -1.34 -11.20 7.22
N TYR A 177 -1.58 -10.14 6.46
CA TYR A 177 -0.94 -8.85 6.63
C TYR A 177 -1.90 -7.94 7.41
N ALA A 178 -1.45 -7.42 8.56
CA ALA A 178 -2.24 -6.51 9.37
C ALA A 178 -2.44 -5.16 8.69
N GLY A 179 -3.62 -4.58 8.81
CA GLY A 179 -3.85 -3.18 8.52
C GLY A 179 -3.21 -2.29 9.60
N ASP A 180 -2.81 -1.08 9.23
CA ASP A 180 -2.22 -0.13 10.17
C ASP A 180 -3.27 0.37 11.18
N GLU A 181 -2.99 0.20 12.46
CA GLU A 181 -3.94 0.54 13.55
C GLU A 181 -4.21 2.05 13.65
N THR A 182 -3.25 2.89 13.28
CA THR A 182 -3.46 4.35 13.24
C THR A 182 -4.45 4.71 12.15
N LEU A 183 -4.28 4.15 10.96
CA LEU A 183 -5.19 4.39 9.84
C LEU A 183 -6.59 3.81 10.11
N ILE A 184 -6.67 2.64 10.75
CA ILE A 184 -7.95 2.07 11.19
C ILE A 184 -8.63 3.00 12.20
N SER A 185 -7.89 3.52 13.18
CA SER A 185 -8.43 4.42 14.21
C SER A 185 -8.92 5.73 13.59
N VAL A 186 -8.19 6.29 12.62
CA VAL A 186 -8.62 7.48 11.88
C VAL A 186 -9.91 7.18 11.09
N ALA A 187 -9.98 6.07 10.37
CA ALA A 187 -11.18 5.70 9.62
C ALA A 187 -12.39 5.49 10.53
N VAL A 188 -12.20 4.85 11.68
CA VAL A 188 -13.27 4.66 12.68
C VAL A 188 -13.72 5.98 13.29
N SER A 189 -12.83 6.96 13.52
CA SER A 189 -13.18 8.24 14.12
C SER A 189 -14.16 9.07 13.29
N ILE A 190 -14.19 8.84 11.98
CA ILE A 190 -15.08 9.54 11.04
C ILE A 190 -16.22 8.67 10.52
N ARG A 191 -16.42 7.47 11.07
CA ARG A 191 -17.41 6.49 10.56
C ARG A 191 -18.83 7.06 10.41
N ASP A 192 -19.22 7.97 11.28
CA ASP A 192 -20.56 8.55 11.31
C ASP A 192 -20.81 9.51 10.12
N THR A 193 -19.77 9.86 9.36
CA THR A 193 -19.89 10.61 8.10
C THR A 193 -20.36 9.75 6.93
N TYR A 194 -20.26 8.42 7.08
CA TYR A 194 -20.70 7.47 6.07
C TYR A 194 -22.11 6.99 6.35
N THR A 195 -23.04 7.29 5.43
CA THR A 195 -24.48 7.05 5.63
C THR A 195 -25.08 5.96 4.75
N ARG A 196 -24.27 5.36 3.87
CA ARG A 196 -24.79 4.38 2.89
C ARG A 196 -24.85 2.96 3.43
N GLY A 197 -24.15 2.68 4.50
CA GLY A 197 -24.06 1.38 5.17
C GLY A 197 -23.29 1.51 6.47
N LYS A 198 -23.00 0.38 7.10
CA LYS A 198 -22.15 0.33 8.29
C LYS A 198 -20.68 0.20 7.92
N ILE A 199 -19.80 0.58 8.83
CA ILE A 199 -18.36 0.37 8.72
C ILE A 199 -17.95 -0.67 9.75
N VAL A 200 -17.29 -1.74 9.29
CA VAL A 200 -16.82 -2.84 10.14
C VAL A 200 -15.33 -3.11 9.92
N LYS A 201 -14.67 -3.65 10.92
CA LYS A 201 -13.34 -4.24 10.78
C LYS A 201 -13.50 -5.68 10.29
N GLY A 202 -12.67 -6.11 9.34
CA GLY A 202 -12.76 -7.46 8.80
C GLY A 202 -11.49 -7.91 8.08
N THR A 203 -11.56 -9.09 7.47
CA THR A 203 -10.49 -9.63 6.63
C THR A 203 -10.84 -9.45 5.17
N ILE A 204 -9.93 -8.84 4.40
CA ILE A 204 -10.05 -8.71 2.95
C ILE A 204 -9.29 -9.86 2.29
N GLY A 205 -9.99 -10.68 1.52
CA GLY A 205 -9.41 -11.73 0.68
C GLY A 205 -9.08 -11.19 -0.70
N SER A 206 -7.89 -11.46 -1.21
CA SER A 206 -7.47 -11.00 -2.54
C SER A 206 -6.96 -12.15 -3.39
N ALA A 207 -7.42 -12.27 -4.63
CA ALA A 207 -6.82 -13.13 -5.64
C ALA A 207 -7.23 -12.66 -7.04
N ASN A 208 -6.46 -13.05 -8.06
CA ASN A 208 -6.88 -12.92 -9.47
C ASN A 208 -7.95 -13.96 -9.79
N PHE A 209 -9.04 -13.94 -9.06
CA PHE A 209 -10.12 -14.91 -9.10
C PHE A 209 -11.47 -14.20 -8.87
N TRP A 210 -12.53 -14.75 -9.40
CA TRP A 210 -13.90 -14.33 -9.14
C TRP A 210 -14.66 -15.55 -8.61
N ASN A 211 -14.92 -15.58 -7.29
CA ASN A 211 -15.72 -16.66 -6.72
C ASN A 211 -17.20 -16.39 -6.92
N ASN A 212 -17.87 -17.36 -7.51
CA ASN A 212 -19.33 -17.34 -7.72
C ASN A 212 -19.98 -18.67 -7.28
N GLU A 213 -19.26 -19.45 -6.51
CA GLU A 213 -19.73 -20.71 -5.90
C GLU A 213 -19.95 -20.49 -4.41
N LEU A 214 -21.19 -20.64 -3.93
CA LEU A 214 -21.56 -20.37 -2.55
C LEU A 214 -20.76 -21.22 -1.56
N ASP A 215 -20.52 -22.50 -1.87
CA ASP A 215 -19.73 -23.41 -1.01
C ASP A 215 -18.28 -22.91 -0.88
N ARG A 216 -17.69 -22.43 -1.97
CA ARG A 216 -16.34 -21.86 -1.96
C ARG A 216 -16.27 -20.57 -1.15
N ILE A 217 -17.23 -19.69 -1.31
CA ILE A 217 -17.34 -18.44 -0.55
C ILE A 217 -17.52 -18.73 0.93
N ALA A 218 -18.42 -19.64 1.29
CA ALA A 218 -18.65 -20.06 2.67
C ALA A 218 -17.36 -20.65 3.27
N TRP A 219 -16.67 -21.52 2.55
CA TRP A 219 -15.40 -22.08 2.98
C TRP A 219 -14.33 -21.01 3.22
N LEU A 220 -14.18 -20.04 2.31
CA LEU A 220 -13.24 -18.91 2.48
C LEU A 220 -13.60 -18.05 3.68
N HIS A 221 -14.87 -17.83 3.92
CA HIS A 221 -15.36 -17.10 5.09
C HIS A 221 -15.05 -17.85 6.39
N GLU A 222 -15.35 -19.13 6.45
CA GLU A 222 -15.21 -19.99 7.65
C GLU A 222 -13.75 -20.30 7.96
N GLU A 223 -12.96 -20.74 6.96
CA GLU A 223 -11.60 -21.21 7.17
C GLU A 223 -10.56 -20.09 7.17
N MET A 224 -10.77 -19.04 6.38
CA MET A 224 -9.82 -17.92 6.26
C MET A 224 -10.34 -16.62 6.88
N GLY A 225 -11.57 -16.60 7.39
CA GLY A 225 -12.18 -15.47 8.07
C GLY A 225 -12.47 -14.29 7.15
N THR A 226 -12.55 -14.51 5.83
CA THR A 226 -12.74 -13.40 4.88
C THR A 226 -14.13 -12.79 5.01
N SER A 227 -14.20 -11.46 5.07
CA SER A 227 -15.45 -10.71 5.06
C SER A 227 -15.88 -10.33 3.65
N VAL A 228 -14.90 -10.08 2.79
CA VAL A 228 -15.05 -9.69 1.38
C VAL A 228 -13.90 -10.23 0.55
N GLU A 229 -14.09 -10.28 -0.78
CA GLU A 229 -13.03 -10.56 -1.75
C GLU A 229 -12.88 -9.47 -2.80
N GLU A 230 -11.67 -9.33 -3.30
CA GLU A 230 -11.27 -8.45 -4.39
C GLU A 230 -9.91 -8.90 -4.96
N MET A 231 -9.19 -8.08 -5.72
CA MET A 231 -8.04 -8.55 -6.50
C MET A 231 -6.72 -7.81 -6.21
N GLU A 232 -6.62 -6.97 -5.14
CA GLU A 232 -5.49 -6.04 -4.97
C GLU A 232 -4.90 -5.97 -3.56
N THR A 233 -5.74 -5.90 -2.53
CA THR A 233 -5.35 -5.50 -1.16
C THR A 233 -4.22 -6.34 -0.57
N ALA A 234 -4.28 -7.67 -0.73
CA ALA A 234 -3.24 -8.54 -0.16
C ALA A 234 -1.87 -8.31 -0.82
N ALA A 235 -1.82 -8.03 -2.14
CA ALA A 235 -0.56 -7.70 -2.81
C ALA A 235 -0.04 -6.34 -2.37
N ALA A 236 -0.90 -5.32 -2.25
CA ALA A 236 -0.52 -4.04 -1.70
C ALA A 236 0.05 -4.18 -0.29
N ALA A 237 -0.61 -4.96 0.57
CA ALA A 237 -0.19 -5.21 1.95
C ALA A 237 1.14 -5.96 2.04
N GLN A 238 1.36 -6.95 1.19
CA GLN A 238 2.63 -7.68 1.11
C GLN A 238 3.79 -6.75 0.74
N VAL A 239 3.60 -5.89 -0.27
CA VAL A 239 4.63 -4.92 -0.67
C VAL A 239 4.81 -3.85 0.42
N ALA A 240 3.73 -3.33 0.99
CA ALA A 240 3.79 -2.36 2.08
C ALA A 240 4.55 -2.92 3.31
N TYR A 241 4.30 -4.19 3.65
CA TYR A 241 5.05 -4.89 4.70
C TYR A 241 6.55 -4.95 4.40
N ALA A 242 6.93 -5.32 3.18
CA ALA A 242 8.33 -5.41 2.78
C ALA A 242 9.06 -4.04 2.86
N TYR A 243 8.36 -2.96 2.57
CA TYR A 243 8.88 -1.59 2.65
C TYR A 243 8.60 -0.88 3.98
N LYS A 244 7.96 -1.55 4.94
CA LYS A 244 7.56 -1.00 6.24
C LYS A 244 6.71 0.27 6.10
N THR A 245 5.85 0.32 5.10
CA THR A 245 4.95 1.43 4.83
C THR A 245 3.59 1.15 5.46
N PRO A 246 3.05 2.03 6.33
CA PRO A 246 1.70 1.88 6.87
C PRO A 246 0.66 1.77 5.78
N MET A 247 -0.26 0.82 5.90
CA MET A 247 -1.27 0.57 4.88
C MET A 247 -2.61 0.17 5.48
N LEU A 248 -3.70 0.60 4.81
CA LEU A 248 -5.07 0.15 5.11
C LEU A 248 -5.81 -0.20 3.81
N GLY A 249 -6.40 -1.39 3.77
CA GLY A 249 -7.43 -1.74 2.80
C GLY A 249 -8.79 -1.19 3.22
N ILE A 250 -9.52 -0.53 2.31
CA ILE A 250 -10.89 -0.06 2.54
C ILE A 250 -11.75 -0.54 1.37
N ARG A 251 -12.68 -1.45 1.64
CA ARG A 251 -13.52 -2.04 0.61
C ARG A 251 -15.00 -1.85 0.90
N VAL A 252 -15.73 -1.30 -0.08
CA VAL A 252 -17.17 -1.26 -0.05
C VAL A 252 -17.75 -2.48 -0.73
N LEU A 253 -18.78 -3.09 -0.15
CA LEU A 253 -19.50 -4.15 -0.82
C LEU A 253 -20.30 -3.57 -1.98
N SER A 254 -19.98 -4.02 -3.19
CA SER A 254 -20.76 -3.70 -4.40
C SER A 254 -21.80 -4.76 -4.72
N ASN A 255 -21.63 -5.97 -4.21
CA ASN A 255 -22.55 -7.10 -4.31
C ASN A 255 -22.30 -8.08 -3.17
N ASN A 256 -23.31 -8.90 -2.84
CA ASN A 256 -23.15 -10.01 -1.91
C ASN A 256 -24.09 -11.16 -2.29
N ILE A 257 -23.58 -12.13 -3.04
CA ILE A 257 -24.40 -13.26 -3.51
C ILE A 257 -24.84 -14.20 -2.37
N THR A 258 -24.21 -14.14 -1.20
CA THR A 258 -24.55 -14.98 -0.04
C THR A 258 -25.88 -14.58 0.59
N ASN A 259 -26.34 -13.35 0.33
CA ASN A 259 -27.61 -12.83 0.84
C ASN A 259 -28.46 -12.13 -0.24
N HIS A 260 -28.22 -12.47 -1.52
CA HIS A 260 -28.92 -11.91 -2.68
C HIS A 260 -28.69 -10.42 -2.92
N GLY A 261 -27.61 -9.84 -2.39
CA GLY A 261 -27.22 -8.45 -2.63
C GLY A 261 -26.76 -8.26 -4.09
N GLU A 262 -27.56 -7.54 -4.87
CA GLU A 262 -27.28 -7.24 -6.26
C GLU A 262 -26.15 -6.24 -6.45
N TYR A 263 -25.50 -6.27 -7.62
CA TYR A 263 -24.39 -5.38 -7.94
C TYR A 263 -24.84 -3.92 -8.06
N ASP A 264 -24.20 -3.06 -7.26
CA ASP A 264 -24.41 -1.61 -7.29
C ASP A 264 -23.08 -0.87 -7.52
N PRO A 265 -22.80 -0.44 -8.75
CA PRO A 265 -21.54 0.27 -9.09
C PRO A 265 -21.43 1.65 -8.41
N SER A 266 -22.55 2.25 -7.96
CA SER A 266 -22.53 3.56 -7.31
C SER A 266 -21.85 3.55 -5.93
N THR A 267 -21.65 2.35 -5.35
CA THR A 267 -20.91 2.16 -4.11
C THR A 267 -19.45 2.59 -4.22
N ALA A 268 -18.84 2.45 -5.41
CA ALA A 268 -17.46 2.87 -5.65
C ALA A 268 -17.23 4.36 -5.38
N LYS A 269 -18.17 5.23 -5.79
CA LYS A 269 -18.10 6.66 -5.50
C LYS A 269 -18.27 6.94 -4.01
N ALA A 270 -19.16 6.24 -3.34
CA ALA A 270 -19.37 6.39 -1.91
C ALA A 270 -18.12 5.99 -1.11
N CYS A 271 -17.44 4.91 -1.50
CA CYS A 271 -16.16 4.51 -0.94
C CYS A 271 -15.10 5.62 -1.06
N GLN A 272 -14.91 6.17 -2.25
CA GLN A 272 -13.94 7.24 -2.49
C GLN A 272 -14.25 8.50 -1.67
N SER A 273 -15.54 8.85 -1.49
CA SER A 273 -15.94 9.96 -0.64
C SER A 273 -15.57 9.72 0.82
N PHE A 274 -15.79 8.52 1.32
CA PHE A 274 -15.36 8.13 2.67
C PHE A 274 -13.84 8.16 2.82
N VAL A 275 -13.11 7.57 1.86
CA VAL A 275 -11.63 7.56 1.85
C VAL A 275 -11.07 8.99 1.82
N LYS A 276 -11.71 9.92 1.11
CA LYS A 276 -11.33 11.34 1.16
C LYS A 276 -11.37 11.86 2.59
N GLY A 277 -12.46 11.62 3.31
CA GLY A 277 -12.58 12.01 4.71
C GLY A 277 -11.51 11.38 5.61
N VAL A 278 -11.17 10.11 5.37
CA VAL A 278 -10.07 9.42 6.09
C VAL A 278 -8.73 10.13 5.85
N VAL A 279 -8.43 10.48 4.59
CA VAL A 279 -7.17 11.17 4.24
C VAL A 279 -7.13 12.57 4.87
N GLU A 280 -8.23 13.32 4.83
CA GLU A 280 -8.33 14.65 5.45
C GLU A 280 -8.12 14.59 6.97
N ALA A 281 -8.75 13.62 7.63
CA ALA A 281 -8.59 13.39 9.06
C ALA A 281 -7.14 13.02 9.41
N TYR A 282 -6.50 12.18 8.59
CA TYR A 282 -5.10 11.82 8.77
C TYR A 282 -4.15 13.02 8.57
N ILE A 283 -4.36 13.83 7.54
CA ILE A 283 -3.59 15.06 7.30
C ILE A 283 -3.73 16.02 8.49
N ASN A 284 -4.93 16.19 9.03
CA ASN A 284 -5.17 17.03 10.20
C ASN A 284 -4.40 16.53 11.43
N GLN A 285 -4.35 15.22 11.64
CA GLN A 285 -3.57 14.61 12.71
C GLN A 285 -2.05 14.83 12.52
N LEU A 286 -1.54 14.66 11.28
CA LEU A 286 -0.14 14.97 10.96
C LEU A 286 0.19 16.42 11.27
N ASN A 287 -0.63 17.37 10.83
CA ASN A 287 -0.42 18.79 11.05
C ASN A 287 -0.49 19.17 12.53
N ALA A 288 -1.30 18.48 13.33
CA ALA A 288 -1.35 18.70 14.78
C ALA A 288 -0.07 18.23 15.49
N THR A 289 0.56 17.14 15.00
CA THR A 289 1.82 16.64 15.57
C THR A 289 3.06 17.43 15.13
N LEU A 290 2.98 18.16 14.03
CA LEU A 290 4.08 18.96 13.48
C LEU A 290 4.08 20.42 13.98
N LYS A 291 3.03 20.89 14.68
CA LYS A 291 3.05 22.21 15.32
C LYS A 291 3.96 22.16 16.53
N PRO A 292 5.02 23.02 16.60
CA PRO A 292 5.80 23.14 17.82
C PRO A 292 4.90 23.62 18.96
N LEU A 293 5.10 23.05 20.16
CA LEU A 293 4.50 23.50 21.43
C LEU A 293 4.90 24.94 21.74
#